data_cf11bd3db1b98e9aeb6b1fc090a68dc8
#
_entry.id   cf11bd3db1b98e9aeb6b1fc090a68dc8
#
_cell.length_a   1.000
_cell.length_b   1.000
_cell.length_c   1.000
_cell.angle_alpha   90.00
_cell.angle_beta   90.00
_cell.angle_gamma   90.00
#
_symmetry.space_group_name_H-M   'P 1'
#
loop_
_entity.id
_entity.type
_entity.pdbx_description
1 polymer ?
#
loop_
_entity_poly.entity_id
_entity_poly.type
_entity_poly.pdbx_seq_one_letter_code
_entity_poly.pdbx_strand_id
1 'polypeptide(L)'
;LNDKDHTLSAYEKLNYLNNSPDTLSFIWFHIWPNAYKNDSTAFAKQKGSESKFARADSAKRGFIDSLDFSVDGKKVNWESHPEWIDVVKIKLNTPLNPGESVQIETPFFVKIPNHFLDWVILASIMK
;
A
#
# COMPACT_ATOMS: atom_id res chain seq x y z
N LEU A 1 -6.19 -16.80 0.70
CA LEU A 1 -7.22 -16.01 1.41
C LEU A 1 -7.79 -16.83 2.55
N ASN A 2 -7.75 -16.29 3.74
CA ASN A 2 -8.41 -16.87 4.91
C ASN A 2 -9.69 -16.08 5.19
N ASP A 3 -10.83 -16.68 4.88
CA ASP A 3 -12.15 -16.05 5.01
C ASP A 3 -12.63 -15.93 6.46
N LYS A 4 -12.11 -16.74 7.38
CA LYS A 4 -12.44 -16.67 8.81
C LYS A 4 -11.77 -15.47 9.48
N ASP A 5 -10.49 -15.25 9.17
CA ASP A 5 -9.69 -14.18 9.76
C ASP A 5 -9.70 -12.90 8.91
N HIS A 6 -10.32 -12.96 7.72
CA HIS A 6 -10.33 -11.87 6.73
C HIS A 6 -8.90 -11.42 6.38
N THR A 7 -8.02 -12.38 6.10
CA THR A 7 -6.63 -12.11 5.76
C THR A 7 -6.25 -12.66 4.40
N LEU A 8 -5.31 -12.00 3.74
CA LEU A 8 -4.74 -12.41 2.46
C LEU A 8 -3.22 -12.28 2.52
N SER A 9 -2.53 -13.38 2.26
CA SER A 9 -1.09 -13.37 1.99
C SER A 9 -0.88 -13.57 0.50
N ALA A 10 -0.12 -12.69 -0.12
CA ALA A 10 0.09 -12.74 -1.57
C ALA A 10 1.41 -12.07 -1.96
N TYR A 11 1.64 -12.02 -3.26
CA TYR A 11 2.83 -11.47 -3.87
C TYR A 11 2.41 -10.61 -5.05
N GLU A 12 2.89 -9.38 -5.11
CA GLU A 12 2.60 -8.46 -6.19
C GLU A 12 3.84 -8.24 -7.06
N LYS A 13 3.59 -8.14 -8.35
CA LYS A 13 4.58 -7.86 -9.38
C LYS A 13 3.98 -6.88 -10.36
N LEU A 14 4.61 -5.72 -10.51
CA LEU A 14 4.12 -4.68 -11.41
C LEU A 14 5.27 -4.07 -12.22
N ASN A 15 4.94 -3.59 -13.40
CA ASN A 15 5.85 -2.81 -14.23
C ASN A 15 5.56 -1.32 -14.04
N TYR A 16 6.59 -0.55 -13.74
CA TYR A 16 6.51 0.90 -13.60
C TYR A 16 7.28 1.56 -14.73
N LEU A 17 6.60 2.39 -15.50
CA LEU A 17 7.18 3.18 -16.58
C LEU A 17 7.34 4.64 -16.14
N ASN A 18 8.54 5.19 -16.27
CA ASN A 18 8.77 6.60 -16.00
C ASN A 18 8.28 7.46 -17.19
N ASN A 19 7.05 7.95 -17.10
CA ASN A 19 6.45 8.87 -18.09
C ASN A 19 6.77 10.34 -17.82
N SER A 20 7.55 10.64 -16.78
CA SER A 20 7.94 12.01 -16.47
C SER A 20 9.14 12.47 -17.32
N PRO A 21 9.39 13.78 -17.44
CA PRO A 21 10.59 14.29 -18.10
C PRO A 21 11.86 14.20 -17.23
N ASP A 22 11.71 13.78 -15.97
CA ASP A 22 12.79 13.76 -14.98
C ASP A 22 13.31 12.35 -14.70
N THR A 23 14.59 12.26 -14.36
CA THR A 23 15.19 11.04 -13.82
C THR A 23 14.74 10.83 -12.38
N LEU A 24 14.23 9.64 -12.06
CA LEU A 24 13.70 9.29 -10.74
C LEU A 24 14.74 8.52 -9.93
N SER A 25 14.97 8.94 -8.69
CA SER A 25 15.80 8.23 -7.70
C SER A 25 14.96 7.46 -6.69
N PHE A 26 13.67 7.71 -6.63
CA PHE A 26 12.72 7.02 -5.75
C PHE A 26 11.32 7.03 -6.39
N ILE A 27 10.45 6.17 -5.86
CA ILE A 27 9.04 6.08 -6.27
C ILE A 27 8.18 6.10 -5.01
N TRP A 28 7.13 6.92 -5.01
CA TRP A 28 6.08 6.86 -4.00
C TRP A 28 5.09 5.76 -4.35
N PHE A 29 4.74 4.96 -3.36
CA PHE A 29 3.84 3.83 -3.53
C PHE A 29 2.73 3.87 -2.48
N HIS A 30 1.47 3.77 -2.93
CA HIS A 30 0.33 3.71 -2.03
C HIS A 30 0.09 2.29 -1.54
N ILE A 31 0.02 2.13 -0.23
CA ILE A 31 -0.37 0.90 0.45
C ILE A 31 -1.76 1.09 1.06
N TRP A 32 -2.75 1.09 0.19
CA TRP A 32 -4.13 1.45 0.50
C TRP A 32 -4.74 0.83 1.76
N PRO A 33 -4.48 -0.46 2.11
CA PRO A 33 -5.04 -1.02 3.33
C PRO A 33 -4.67 -0.25 4.59
N ASN A 34 -3.52 0.42 4.65
CA ASN A 34 -3.13 1.23 5.79
C ASN A 34 -3.95 2.53 5.94
N ALA A 35 -4.66 2.97 4.91
CA ALA A 35 -5.59 4.08 5.03
C ALA A 35 -6.73 3.76 6.02
N TYR A 36 -7.00 2.49 6.27
CA TYR A 36 -8.05 2.00 7.16
C TYR A 36 -7.53 1.56 8.52
N LYS A 37 -6.23 1.76 8.80
CA LYS A 37 -5.58 1.20 9.99
C LYS A 37 -5.98 1.89 11.29
N ASN A 38 -6.14 3.22 11.28
CA ASN A 38 -6.49 4.01 12.48
C ASN A 38 -7.16 5.34 12.12
N ASP A 39 -7.42 6.16 13.15
CA ASP A 39 -8.12 7.45 12.99
C ASP A 39 -7.22 8.59 12.50
N SER A 40 -5.92 8.42 12.49
CA SER A 40 -4.98 9.46 12.09
C SER A 40 -4.74 9.55 10.57
N THR A 41 -5.27 8.59 9.81
CA THR A 41 -5.12 8.55 8.36
C THR A 41 -5.92 9.68 7.67
N ALA A 42 -5.49 10.07 6.48
CA ALA A 42 -6.21 11.05 5.68
C ALA A 42 -7.65 10.59 5.39
N PHE A 43 -7.84 9.30 5.11
CA PHE A 43 -9.17 8.70 4.89
C PHE A 43 -10.06 8.84 6.13
N ALA A 44 -9.54 8.52 7.32
CA ALA A 44 -10.30 8.64 8.57
C ALA A 44 -10.72 10.09 8.84
N LYS A 45 -9.84 11.04 8.59
CA LYS A 45 -10.13 12.48 8.74
C LYS A 45 -11.21 12.95 7.78
N GLN A 46 -11.23 12.46 6.55
CA GLN A 46 -12.29 12.78 5.58
C GLN A 46 -13.66 12.23 5.97
N LYS A 47 -13.72 11.06 6.59
CA LYS A 47 -14.98 10.41 7.00
C LYS A 47 -15.59 11.03 8.25
N GLY A 48 -14.79 11.69 9.06
CA GLY A 48 -15.25 12.33 10.30
C GLY A 48 -15.46 11.36 11.47
N SER A 49 -15.53 11.91 12.67
CA SER A 49 -15.61 11.16 13.92
C SER A 49 -16.91 10.37 14.12
N GLU A 50 -17.97 10.71 13.40
CA GLU A 50 -19.28 10.03 13.51
C GLU A 50 -19.46 8.86 12.54
N SER A 51 -18.48 8.62 11.67
CA SER A 51 -18.55 7.53 10.70
C SER A 51 -18.52 6.16 11.38
N LYS A 52 -19.08 5.14 10.71
CA LYS A 52 -18.95 3.74 11.15
C LYS A 52 -17.49 3.31 11.26
N PHE A 53 -16.63 3.91 10.44
CA PHE A 53 -15.18 3.66 10.47
C PHE A 53 -14.56 4.14 11.80
N ALA A 54 -14.88 5.36 12.23
CA ALA A 54 -14.36 5.91 13.49
C ALA A 54 -14.81 5.11 14.72
N ARG A 55 -15.99 4.49 14.66
CA ARG A 55 -16.54 3.65 15.73
C ARG A 55 -16.06 2.20 15.69
N ALA A 56 -15.35 1.79 14.63
CA ALA A 56 -14.83 0.44 14.53
C ALA A 56 -13.66 0.25 15.50
N ASP A 57 -13.66 -0.87 16.24
CA ASP A 57 -12.50 -1.24 17.05
C ASP A 57 -11.32 -1.67 16.15
N SER A 58 -10.12 -1.76 16.73
CA SER A 58 -8.90 -2.07 16.00
C SER A 58 -8.95 -3.44 15.31
N ALA A 59 -9.69 -4.41 15.87
CA ALA A 59 -9.83 -5.75 15.29
C ALA A 59 -10.64 -5.76 13.98
N LYS A 60 -11.46 -4.74 13.76
CA LYS A 60 -12.32 -4.61 12.57
C LYS A 60 -11.70 -3.75 11.48
N ARG A 61 -10.55 -3.15 11.74
CA ARG A 61 -9.83 -2.30 10.79
C ARG A 61 -8.89 -3.12 9.93
N GLY A 62 -8.57 -2.59 8.74
CA GLY A 62 -7.64 -3.21 7.82
C GLY A 62 -6.23 -2.63 7.94
N PHE A 63 -5.25 -3.42 7.51
CA PHE A 63 -3.86 -2.98 7.37
C PHE A 63 -3.13 -3.88 6.37
N ILE A 64 -1.97 -3.44 5.94
CA ILE A 64 -1.02 -4.22 5.14
C ILE A 64 0.33 -4.23 5.85
N ASP A 65 1.00 -5.38 5.84
CA ASP A 65 2.38 -5.52 6.32
C ASP A 65 3.16 -6.56 5.52
N SER A 66 4.30 -6.99 6.04
CA SER A 66 5.20 -7.96 5.40
C SER A 66 5.73 -7.50 4.04
N LEU A 67 5.77 -6.19 3.82
CA LEU A 67 6.32 -5.61 2.59
C LEU A 67 7.84 -5.77 2.55
N ASP A 68 8.35 -6.16 1.38
CA ASP A 68 9.78 -6.34 1.15
C ASP A 68 10.08 -6.10 -0.35
N PHE A 69 10.27 -4.85 -0.69
CA PHE A 69 10.36 -4.42 -2.08
C PHE A 69 11.66 -4.86 -2.76
N SER A 70 11.50 -5.32 -4.00
CA SER A 70 12.61 -5.57 -4.94
C SER A 70 12.32 -4.83 -6.24
N VAL A 71 13.37 -4.33 -6.88
CA VAL A 71 13.30 -3.70 -8.20
C VAL A 71 14.23 -4.45 -9.15
N ASP A 72 13.68 -4.97 -10.24
CA ASP A 72 14.39 -5.81 -11.22
C ASP A 72 15.13 -6.99 -10.56
N GLY A 73 14.50 -7.60 -9.55
CA GLY A 73 15.03 -8.75 -8.83
C GLY A 73 16.03 -8.42 -7.71
N LYS A 74 16.33 -7.15 -7.47
CA LYS A 74 17.27 -6.71 -6.43
C LYS A 74 16.53 -6.02 -5.30
N LYS A 75 16.85 -6.38 -4.05
CA LYS A 75 16.29 -5.73 -2.87
C LYS A 75 16.63 -4.24 -2.86
N VAL A 76 15.65 -3.43 -2.48
CA VAL A 76 15.78 -1.98 -2.37
C VAL A 76 15.37 -1.52 -0.98
N ASN A 77 15.93 -0.38 -0.55
CA ASN A 77 15.50 0.26 0.68
C ASN A 77 14.18 0.99 0.45
N TRP A 78 13.34 0.96 1.45
CA TRP A 78 12.10 1.71 1.46
C TRP A 78 11.80 2.26 2.85
N GLU A 79 11.01 3.29 2.92
CA GLU A 79 10.64 3.95 4.19
C GLU A 79 9.20 4.42 4.15
N SER A 80 8.56 4.47 5.31
CA SER A 80 7.21 5.01 5.46
C SER A 80 7.25 6.53 5.33
N HIS A 81 6.16 7.10 4.78
CA HIS A 81 5.99 8.55 4.77
C HIS A 81 5.83 9.06 6.21
N PRO A 82 6.46 10.20 6.58
CA PRO A 82 6.41 10.69 7.96
C PRO A 82 5.02 11.10 8.44
N GLU A 83 4.13 11.48 7.53
CA GLU A 83 2.77 11.93 7.88
C GLU A 83 1.68 10.93 7.49
N TRP A 84 1.88 10.15 6.43
CA TRP A 84 0.86 9.26 5.85
C TRP A 84 1.28 7.81 5.89
N ILE A 85 0.65 7.04 6.77
CA ILE A 85 0.98 5.62 6.97
C ILE A 85 0.57 4.72 5.80
N ASP A 86 -0.22 5.23 4.88
CA ASP A 86 -0.65 4.56 3.65
C ASP A 86 0.24 4.86 2.44
N VAL A 87 1.37 5.53 2.66
CA VAL A 87 2.34 5.87 1.62
C VAL A 87 3.73 5.42 2.03
N VAL A 88 4.45 4.78 1.11
CA VAL A 88 5.85 4.41 1.28
C VAL A 88 6.70 4.96 0.15
N LYS A 89 7.97 5.20 0.44
CA LYS A 89 8.97 5.65 -0.51
C LYS A 89 9.92 4.51 -0.81
N ILE A 90 9.94 4.08 -2.07
CA ILE A 90 10.86 3.05 -2.55
C ILE A 90 12.08 3.74 -3.14
N LYS A 91 13.26 3.47 -2.60
CA LYS A 91 14.52 4.04 -3.09
C LYS A 91 15.08 3.16 -4.20
N LEU A 92 15.36 3.76 -5.35
CA LEU A 92 15.92 3.02 -6.50
C LEU A 92 17.45 2.92 -6.35
N ASN A 93 18.00 1.72 -6.54
CA ASN A 93 19.44 1.50 -6.53
C ASN A 93 20.13 2.14 -7.74
N THR A 94 19.41 2.18 -8.86
CA THR A 94 19.85 2.85 -10.09
C THR A 94 18.78 3.87 -10.50
N PRO A 95 19.13 5.12 -10.80
CA PRO A 95 18.16 6.11 -11.27
C PRO A 95 17.40 5.63 -12.51
N LEU A 96 16.11 5.91 -12.55
CA LEU A 96 15.22 5.55 -13.66
C LEU A 96 15.02 6.76 -14.58
N ASN A 97 15.58 6.68 -15.78
CA ASN A 97 15.50 7.76 -16.75
C ASN A 97 14.11 7.84 -17.41
N PRO A 98 13.76 9.01 -18.00
CA PRO A 98 12.52 9.12 -18.76
C PRO A 98 12.40 8.03 -19.84
N GLY A 99 11.23 7.41 -19.95
CA GLY A 99 10.97 6.34 -20.90
C GLY A 99 11.45 4.94 -20.48
N GLU A 100 12.23 4.84 -19.41
CA GLU A 100 12.64 3.54 -18.87
C GLU A 100 11.56 2.95 -17.96
N SER A 101 11.57 1.62 -17.84
CA SER A 101 10.67 0.89 -16.96
C SER A 101 11.44 -0.05 -16.03
N VAL A 102 10.85 -0.31 -14.87
CA VAL A 102 11.35 -1.28 -13.89
C VAL A 102 10.24 -2.18 -13.43
N GLN A 103 10.60 -3.38 -12.99
CA GLN A 103 9.67 -4.32 -12.38
C GLN A 103 9.79 -4.22 -10.86
N ILE A 104 8.70 -3.87 -10.19
CA ILE A 104 8.62 -3.77 -8.73
C ILE A 104 7.89 -4.99 -8.21
N GLU A 105 8.45 -5.63 -7.20
CA GLU A 105 7.91 -6.84 -6.59
C GLU A 105 7.91 -6.70 -5.07
N THR A 106 6.86 -7.22 -4.42
CA THR A 106 6.81 -7.33 -2.96
C THR A 106 5.85 -8.42 -2.54
N PRO A 107 6.20 -9.21 -1.50
CA PRO A 107 5.19 -9.96 -0.77
C PRO A 107 4.35 -9.00 0.06
N PHE A 108 3.15 -9.40 0.43
CA PHE A 108 2.33 -8.64 1.35
C PHE A 108 1.36 -9.53 2.13
N PHE A 109 1.00 -9.05 3.32
CA PHE A 109 -0.06 -9.60 4.15
C PHE A 109 -1.09 -8.51 4.40
N VAL A 110 -2.35 -8.77 4.10
CA VAL A 110 -3.45 -7.82 4.27
C VAL A 110 -4.47 -8.38 5.25
N LYS A 111 -4.84 -7.57 6.23
CA LYS A 111 -6.04 -7.73 7.03
C LYS A 111 -7.16 -6.92 6.39
N ILE A 112 -8.24 -7.59 6.00
CA ILE A 112 -9.39 -6.97 5.36
C ILE A 112 -10.39 -6.54 6.45
N PRO A 113 -10.91 -5.30 6.44
CA PRO A 113 -11.90 -4.85 7.42
C PRO A 113 -13.19 -5.68 7.35
N ASN A 114 -13.83 -5.89 8.50
CA ASN A 114 -15.06 -6.69 8.63
C ASN A 114 -16.32 -5.90 8.30
N HIS A 115 -16.35 -5.14 7.21
CA HIS A 115 -17.53 -4.34 6.82
C HIS A 115 -17.61 -4.18 5.31
N PHE A 116 -18.60 -3.44 4.85
CA PHE A 116 -18.84 -3.14 3.44
C PHE A 116 -17.63 -2.53 2.69
N LEU A 117 -16.60 -2.10 3.41
CA LEU A 117 -15.33 -1.63 2.83
C LEU A 117 -14.47 -2.76 2.26
N ASP A 118 -14.73 -4.02 2.62
CA ASP A 118 -13.97 -5.19 2.15
C ASP A 118 -13.90 -5.24 0.62
N TRP A 119 -15.01 -4.95 -0.01
CA TRP A 119 -15.12 -4.95 -1.46
C TRP A 119 -14.22 -3.89 -2.11
N VAL A 120 -14.16 -2.68 -1.55
CA VAL A 120 -13.33 -1.58 -2.04
C VAL A 120 -11.85 -1.92 -1.92
N ILE A 121 -11.44 -2.51 -0.80
CA ILE A 121 -10.05 -2.92 -0.55
C ILE A 121 -9.63 -4.00 -1.53
N LEU A 122 -10.42 -5.04 -1.70
CA LEU A 122 -10.13 -6.12 -2.66
C LEU A 122 -9.95 -5.57 -4.08
N ALA A 123 -10.83 -4.69 -4.52
CA ALA A 123 -10.74 -4.05 -5.83
C ALA A 123 -9.44 -3.23 -5.98
N SER A 124 -8.98 -2.59 -4.92
CA SER A 124 -7.73 -1.81 -4.93
C SER A 124 -6.48 -2.68 -4.97
N ILE A 125 -6.49 -3.84 -4.30
CA ILE A 125 -5.36 -4.78 -4.28
C ILE A 125 -5.24 -5.54 -5.60
N MET A 126 -6.34 -5.90 -6.21
CA MET A 126 -6.38 -6.72 -7.43
C MET A 126 -6.11 -5.93 -8.72
N LYS A 127 -6.02 -4.61 -8.64
CA LYS A 127 -5.62 -3.76 -9.77
C LYS A 127 -4.11 -3.83 -10.01
#